data_47cf96835dd78f40a22f8e9e0ad25d54
#
_entry.id   47cf96835dd78f40a22f8e9e0ad25d54
#
_cell.length_a   1.000
_cell.length_b   1.000
_cell.length_c   1.000
_cell.angle_alpha   90.00
_cell.angle_beta   90.00
_cell.angle_gamma   90.00
#
_symmetry.space_group_name_H-M   'P 1'
#
loop_
_entity.id
_entity.type
_entity.pdbx_description
1 polymer ?
#
loop_
_entity_poly.entity_id
_entity_poly.type
_entity_poly.pdbx_seq_one_letter_code
_entity_poly.pdbx_strand_id
1 'polypeptide(L)'
;MVPLKSNAGVDNAIDLSVAVPTWSTLVNQSDESQRWFPLPQFENVELPKADSQFEEANSGRKVFLRQGVRSFAGELWADDSSPTLLSKLQNNRCVEFGVYIVDVNGNLVGSKVGDKLYPISVDNPSFDPKYMFATDSTCSKIMIGFDFDRLFDEGTMYMVTPEEAGINFNDLDGLIDVNFADLTQVANTSVTFNAEFDYGTAYNPIKLKGLVASDFELYNNTTSSSETIASASENLPLEGNYTVNFAFVSAESYTLSISKDGYDGEVTFTAS
;
A
#
# COMPACT_ATOMS: atom_id res chain seq x y z
N MET A 1 2.66 -4.20 4.23
CA MET A 1 1.90 -3.87 5.47
C MET A 1 0.43 -4.16 5.25
N VAL A 2 -0.30 -4.64 6.26
CA VAL A 2 -1.72 -5.01 6.14
C VAL A 2 -2.42 -4.65 7.46
N PRO A 3 -3.56 -3.94 7.46
CA PRO A 3 -4.37 -3.78 8.66
C PRO A 3 -4.73 -5.14 9.24
N LEU A 4 -4.72 -5.31 10.57
CA LEU A 4 -5.04 -6.61 11.18
C LEU A 4 -6.50 -6.99 10.99
N LYS A 5 -7.39 -5.99 10.97
CA LYS A 5 -8.83 -6.17 10.80
C LYS A 5 -9.42 -5.17 9.84
N SER A 6 -10.44 -5.61 9.12
CA SER A 6 -11.29 -4.73 8.32
C SER A 6 -12.17 -3.84 9.21
N ASN A 7 -12.77 -2.80 8.64
CA ASN A 7 -13.75 -1.94 9.31
C ASN A 7 -14.97 -2.72 9.86
N ALA A 8 -15.26 -3.89 9.28
CA ALA A 8 -16.29 -4.81 9.76
C ALA A 8 -15.83 -5.71 10.94
N GLY A 9 -14.59 -5.55 11.42
CA GLY A 9 -13.99 -6.35 12.50
C GLY A 9 -13.57 -7.76 12.09
N VAL A 10 -13.51 -8.06 10.79
CA VAL A 10 -13.04 -9.34 10.27
C VAL A 10 -11.52 -9.32 10.13
N ASP A 11 -10.86 -10.38 10.54
CA ASP A 11 -9.41 -10.52 10.43
C ASP A 11 -8.96 -10.59 8.95
N ASN A 12 -7.94 -9.82 8.59
CA ASN A 12 -7.34 -9.82 7.26
C ASN A 12 -6.34 -10.98 7.12
N ALA A 13 -6.88 -12.18 6.95
CA ALA A 13 -6.10 -13.39 6.78
C ALA A 13 -6.37 -14.02 5.41
N ILE A 14 -5.35 -14.66 4.86
CA ILE A 14 -5.45 -15.41 3.60
C ILE A 14 -5.93 -16.82 3.93
N ASP A 15 -6.98 -17.27 3.28
CA ASP A 15 -7.43 -18.66 3.37
C ASP A 15 -6.65 -19.53 2.37
N LEU A 16 -5.78 -20.37 2.88
CA LEU A 16 -4.95 -21.28 2.07
C LEU A 16 -5.69 -22.56 1.64
N SER A 17 -6.90 -22.81 2.16
CA SER A 17 -7.74 -23.96 1.79
C SER A 17 -8.56 -23.73 0.53
N VAL A 18 -8.76 -22.48 0.16
CA VAL A 18 -9.48 -22.08 -1.06
C VAL A 18 -8.48 -21.94 -2.21
N ALA A 19 -8.91 -22.29 -3.43
CA ALA A 19 -8.09 -22.09 -4.62
C ALA A 19 -7.51 -20.66 -4.64
N VAL A 20 -6.20 -20.61 -4.90
CA VAL A 20 -5.30 -19.44 -4.87
C VAL A 20 -6.05 -18.10 -4.93
N PRO A 21 -5.99 -17.27 -3.88
CA PRO A 21 -6.59 -15.93 -3.94
C PRO A 21 -5.98 -15.18 -5.12
N THR A 22 -6.77 -14.36 -5.79
CA THR A 22 -6.24 -13.45 -6.80
C THR A 22 -5.46 -12.38 -6.05
N TRP A 23 -4.14 -12.57 -5.91
CA TRP A 23 -3.26 -11.73 -5.08
C TRP A 23 -3.34 -10.25 -5.44
N SER A 24 -3.48 -9.93 -6.74
CA SER A 24 -3.69 -8.56 -7.21
C SER A 24 -4.94 -7.91 -6.60
N THR A 25 -5.99 -8.66 -6.30
CA THR A 25 -7.19 -8.08 -5.67
C THR A 25 -6.95 -7.64 -4.23
N LEU A 26 -5.96 -8.20 -3.53
CA LEU A 26 -5.61 -7.79 -2.16
C LEU A 26 -4.93 -6.42 -2.12
N VAL A 27 -4.18 -6.10 -3.17
CA VAL A 27 -3.52 -4.80 -3.33
C VAL A 27 -4.49 -3.75 -3.86
N ASN A 28 -5.42 -4.16 -4.76
CA ASN A 28 -6.38 -3.28 -5.42
C ASN A 28 -7.73 -3.14 -4.67
N GLN A 29 -7.78 -3.49 -3.38
CA GLN A 29 -8.99 -3.30 -2.57
C GLN A 29 -9.34 -1.81 -2.42
N SER A 30 -10.57 -1.44 -2.75
CA SER A 30 -11.06 -0.07 -2.52
C SER A 30 -11.18 0.28 -1.03
N ASP A 31 -11.50 -0.71 -0.18
CA ASP A 31 -11.50 -0.55 1.29
C ASP A 31 -10.07 -0.65 1.82
N GLU A 32 -9.51 0.48 2.21
CA GLU A 32 -8.16 0.56 2.78
C GLU A 32 -7.96 -0.34 4.01
N SER A 33 -9.03 -0.62 4.77
CA SER A 33 -8.94 -1.53 5.93
C SER A 33 -8.71 -2.99 5.55
N GLN A 34 -8.86 -3.35 4.27
CA GLN A 34 -8.61 -4.68 3.72
C GLN A 34 -7.45 -4.70 2.72
N ARG A 35 -6.95 -3.51 2.35
CA ARG A 35 -5.92 -3.33 1.34
C ARG A 35 -4.55 -3.75 1.85
N TRP A 36 -3.79 -4.40 1.02
CA TRP A 36 -2.37 -4.62 1.23
C TRP A 36 -1.58 -3.42 0.73
N PHE A 37 -0.58 -3.03 1.51
CA PHE A 37 0.33 -1.94 1.19
C PHE A 37 1.74 -2.51 1.02
N PRO A 38 2.13 -2.99 -0.20
CA PRO A 38 3.50 -3.36 -0.48
C PRO A 38 4.42 -2.16 -0.23
N LEU A 39 5.56 -2.41 0.36
CA LEU A 39 6.61 -1.42 0.51
C LEU A 39 7.72 -1.74 -0.51
N PRO A 40 8.46 -0.74 -0.98
CA PRO A 40 9.63 -0.97 -1.80
C PRO A 40 10.63 -1.92 -1.15
N GLN A 41 11.59 -2.41 -1.92
CA GLN A 41 12.62 -3.29 -1.43
C GLN A 41 13.47 -2.60 -0.35
N PHE A 42 13.66 -3.27 0.77
CA PHE A 42 14.50 -2.79 1.86
C PHE A 42 15.94 -3.20 1.67
N GLU A 43 16.82 -2.28 1.99
CA GLU A 43 18.25 -2.51 2.14
C GLU A 43 18.63 -2.61 3.63
N ASN A 44 19.78 -3.22 3.93
CA ASN A 44 20.32 -3.35 5.29
C ASN A 44 19.32 -3.92 6.30
N VAL A 45 18.58 -4.96 5.88
CA VAL A 45 17.54 -5.58 6.71
C VAL A 45 18.16 -6.36 7.87
N GLU A 46 17.68 -6.09 9.07
CA GLU A 46 18.02 -6.82 10.28
C GLU A 46 16.73 -7.32 10.96
N LEU A 47 16.76 -8.58 11.41
CA LEU A 47 15.66 -9.25 12.11
C LEU A 47 16.17 -9.88 13.44
N PRO A 48 16.76 -9.08 14.33
CA PRO A 48 17.29 -9.60 15.57
C PRO A 48 16.18 -10.10 16.49
N LYS A 49 16.52 -11.06 17.34
CA LYS A 49 15.68 -11.52 18.45
C LYS A 49 16.42 -11.30 19.75
N ALA A 50 15.80 -10.59 20.67
CA ALA A 50 16.34 -10.43 22.01
C ALA A 50 16.35 -11.76 22.75
N ASP A 51 17.28 -11.93 23.68
CA ASP A 51 17.34 -13.12 24.53
C ASP A 51 16.12 -13.21 25.45
N SER A 52 15.68 -14.45 25.69
CA SER A 52 14.61 -14.72 26.68
C SER A 52 15.09 -14.35 28.07
N GLN A 53 14.21 -13.76 28.87
CA GLN A 53 14.52 -13.37 30.24
C GLN A 53 14.23 -14.50 31.23
N PHE A 54 15.17 -14.73 32.12
CA PHE A 54 15.10 -15.72 33.17
C PHE A 54 15.39 -15.05 34.52
N GLU A 55 14.72 -15.50 35.56
CA GLU A 55 15.09 -15.21 36.93
C GLU A 55 15.81 -16.41 37.53
N GLU A 56 16.93 -16.18 38.20
CA GLU A 56 17.68 -17.23 38.85
C GLU A 56 17.45 -17.19 40.36
N ALA A 57 16.89 -18.27 40.91
CA ALA A 57 16.69 -18.44 42.34
C ALA A 57 18.03 -18.75 43.03
N ASN A 58 18.14 -18.51 44.35
CA ASN A 58 19.31 -18.77 45.16
C ASN A 58 19.81 -20.23 45.07
N SER A 59 18.97 -21.14 44.64
CA SER A 59 19.31 -22.57 44.37
C SER A 59 19.99 -22.81 43.02
N GLY A 60 20.22 -21.78 42.21
CA GLY A 60 20.72 -21.90 40.85
C GLY A 60 19.64 -22.31 39.80
N ARG A 61 18.37 -22.48 40.22
CA ARG A 61 17.26 -22.80 39.31
C ARG A 61 16.86 -21.56 38.53
N LYS A 62 16.88 -21.67 37.19
CA LYS A 62 16.38 -20.63 36.29
C LYS A 62 14.90 -20.82 36.03
N VAL A 63 14.12 -19.74 36.20
CA VAL A 63 12.70 -19.66 35.91
C VAL A 63 12.54 -18.76 34.70
N PHE A 64 11.89 -19.26 33.64
CA PHE A 64 11.56 -18.47 32.46
C PHE A 64 10.53 -17.40 32.83
N LEU A 65 10.83 -16.14 32.51
CA LEU A 65 9.92 -15.02 32.76
C LEU A 65 9.19 -14.60 31.50
N ARG A 66 9.91 -14.36 30.42
CA ARG A 66 9.33 -13.95 29.16
C ARG A 66 10.22 -14.29 27.97
N GLN A 67 9.61 -14.47 26.82
CA GLN A 67 10.28 -14.61 25.56
C GLN A 67 10.91 -13.27 25.13
N GLY A 68 12.07 -13.31 24.49
CA GLY A 68 12.63 -12.14 23.84
C GLY A 68 11.78 -11.69 22.66
N VAL A 69 11.69 -10.41 22.46
CA VAL A 69 10.95 -9.82 21.34
C VAL A 69 11.85 -9.84 20.12
N ARG A 70 11.27 -10.14 18.96
CA ARG A 70 11.92 -9.98 17.66
C ARG A 70 11.64 -8.59 17.14
N SER A 71 12.67 -7.95 16.59
CA SER A 71 12.56 -6.61 15.99
C SER A 71 12.85 -6.69 14.49
N PHE A 72 12.38 -5.71 13.77
CA PHE A 72 12.74 -5.43 12.37
C PHE A 72 13.43 -4.09 12.29
N ALA A 73 14.49 -3.99 11.52
CA ALA A 73 15.06 -2.74 11.06
C ALA A 73 15.43 -2.87 9.58
N GLY A 74 15.20 -1.81 8.82
CA GLY A 74 15.51 -1.77 7.39
C GLY A 74 15.52 -0.33 6.87
N GLU A 75 16.09 -0.15 5.69
CA GLU A 75 16.27 1.15 5.05
C GLU A 75 15.66 1.15 3.66
N LEU A 76 14.91 2.20 3.32
CA LEU A 76 14.49 2.53 1.96
C LEU A 76 15.40 3.62 1.43
N TRP A 77 16.05 3.39 0.30
CA TRP A 77 17.09 4.26 -0.23
C TRP A 77 16.63 5.09 -1.42
N ALA A 78 17.24 6.27 -1.60
CA ALA A 78 17.14 7.12 -2.77
C ALA A 78 15.69 7.33 -3.26
N ASP A 79 15.35 6.80 -4.42
CA ASP A 79 14.08 7.04 -5.10
C ASP A 79 12.87 6.49 -4.32
N ASP A 80 13.09 5.47 -3.47
CA ASP A 80 12.07 4.88 -2.60
C ASP A 80 11.92 5.62 -1.26
N SER A 81 12.65 6.72 -1.03
CA SER A 81 12.71 7.45 0.22
C SER A 81 12.14 8.87 0.13
N SER A 82 10.89 9.02 -0.33
CA SER A 82 10.27 10.34 -0.40
C SER A 82 9.75 10.83 0.96
N PRO A 83 9.78 12.16 1.24
CA PRO A 83 9.13 12.72 2.43
C PRO A 83 7.62 12.46 2.50
N THR A 84 6.95 12.30 1.35
CA THR A 84 5.53 11.96 1.26
C THR A 84 5.29 10.55 1.78
N LEU A 85 6.12 9.57 1.37
CA LEU A 85 6.06 8.21 1.89
C LEU A 85 6.29 8.19 3.41
N LEU A 86 7.24 8.98 3.92
CA LEU A 86 7.44 9.10 5.37
C LEU A 86 6.17 9.59 6.08
N SER A 87 5.49 10.61 5.54
CA SER A 87 4.25 11.14 6.12
C SER A 87 3.15 10.07 6.15
N LYS A 88 2.97 9.33 5.06
CA LYS A 88 2.01 8.20 4.99
C LYS A 88 2.37 7.10 6.01
N LEU A 89 3.63 6.73 6.12
CA LEU A 89 4.08 5.75 7.12
C LEU A 89 3.83 6.23 8.56
N GLN A 90 4.07 7.51 8.84
CA GLN A 90 3.83 8.08 10.18
C GLN A 90 2.35 8.11 10.55
N ASN A 91 1.44 8.25 9.61
CA ASN A 91 0.00 8.18 9.84
C ASN A 91 -0.44 6.78 10.32
N ASN A 92 0.29 5.73 9.96
CA ASN A 92 0.00 4.36 10.39
C ASN A 92 0.40 4.04 11.84
N ARG A 93 1.07 4.95 12.56
CA ARG A 93 1.44 4.74 13.98
C ARG A 93 0.24 4.48 14.91
N CYS A 94 -0.96 4.90 14.54
CA CYS A 94 -2.17 4.72 15.33
C CYS A 94 -3.10 3.63 14.79
N VAL A 95 -2.70 2.92 13.74
CA VAL A 95 -3.48 1.85 13.12
C VAL A 95 -2.90 0.51 13.52
N GLU A 96 -3.73 -0.43 13.96
CA GLU A 96 -3.30 -1.81 14.21
C GLU A 96 -3.03 -2.51 12.90
N PHE A 97 -1.77 -2.81 12.63
CA PHE A 97 -1.35 -3.49 11.42
C PHE A 97 -0.39 -4.63 11.70
N GLY A 98 -0.28 -5.51 10.74
CA GLY A 98 0.73 -6.56 10.68
C GLY A 98 1.52 -6.49 9.39
N VAL A 99 2.51 -7.33 9.27
CA VAL A 99 3.38 -7.42 8.11
C VAL A 99 3.45 -8.85 7.59
N TYR A 100 3.45 -8.99 6.28
CA TYR A 100 4.03 -10.14 5.62
C TYR A 100 5.44 -9.78 5.19
N ILE A 101 6.37 -10.71 5.28
CA ILE A 101 7.75 -10.52 4.84
C ILE A 101 7.89 -11.23 3.50
N VAL A 102 8.34 -10.51 2.48
CA VAL A 102 8.68 -11.09 1.17
C VAL A 102 10.20 -11.15 1.08
N ASP A 103 10.73 -12.32 0.80
CA ASP A 103 12.17 -12.50 0.63
C ASP A 103 12.62 -12.23 -0.83
N VAL A 104 13.92 -12.21 -1.05
CA VAL A 104 14.53 -11.98 -2.36
C VAL A 104 14.10 -13.01 -3.42
N ASN A 105 13.65 -14.19 -3.01
CA ASN A 105 13.16 -15.23 -3.90
C ASN A 105 11.67 -15.12 -4.19
N GLY A 106 11.00 -14.11 -3.62
CA GLY A 106 9.56 -13.89 -3.77
C GLY A 106 8.71 -14.81 -2.90
N ASN A 107 9.26 -15.40 -1.84
CA ASN A 107 8.45 -16.15 -0.88
C ASN A 107 7.77 -15.20 0.11
N LEU A 108 6.50 -15.48 0.42
CA LEU A 108 5.72 -14.74 1.41
C LEU A 108 5.76 -15.43 2.76
N VAL A 109 6.19 -14.75 3.80
CA VAL A 109 6.22 -15.28 5.18
C VAL A 109 5.17 -14.58 6.03
N GLY A 110 4.37 -15.37 6.73
CA GLY A 110 3.34 -14.92 7.67
C GLY A 110 3.18 -15.88 8.85
N SER A 111 2.11 -15.73 9.62
CA SER A 111 1.74 -16.59 10.75
C SER A 111 0.56 -17.47 10.37
N LYS A 112 0.73 -18.81 10.34
CA LYS A 112 -0.33 -19.77 9.98
C LYS A 112 -1.02 -20.31 11.21
N VAL A 113 -2.33 -20.15 11.25
CA VAL A 113 -3.21 -20.75 12.27
C VAL A 113 -4.34 -21.49 11.58
N GLY A 114 -4.35 -22.81 11.68
CA GLY A 114 -5.25 -23.66 10.89
C GLY A 114 -4.93 -23.53 9.39
N ASP A 115 -5.94 -23.28 8.58
CA ASP A 115 -5.81 -23.10 7.14
C ASP A 115 -5.65 -21.61 6.73
N LYS A 116 -5.50 -20.70 7.70
CA LYS A 116 -5.37 -19.27 7.44
C LYS A 116 -3.95 -18.79 7.71
N LEU A 117 -3.46 -17.95 6.80
CA LEU A 117 -2.20 -17.20 6.93
C LEU A 117 -2.53 -15.78 7.35
N TYR A 118 -2.07 -15.40 8.53
CA TYR A 118 -2.23 -14.06 9.10
C TYR A 118 -0.96 -13.23 8.87
N PRO A 119 -1.07 -11.90 8.76
CA PRO A 119 0.10 -11.04 8.86
C PRO A 119 0.70 -11.16 10.27
N ILE A 120 2.02 -11.06 10.38
CA ILE A 120 2.71 -11.04 11.66
C ILE A 120 2.40 -9.71 12.33
N SER A 121 1.78 -9.74 13.50
CA SER A 121 1.36 -8.53 14.23
C SER A 121 2.57 -7.70 14.65
N VAL A 122 2.47 -6.39 14.52
CA VAL A 122 3.46 -5.39 14.92
C VAL A 122 3.03 -4.76 16.24
N ASP A 123 3.98 -4.51 17.14
CA ASP A 123 3.76 -3.66 18.33
C ASP A 123 3.72 -2.19 17.87
N ASN A 124 2.54 -1.67 17.58
CA ASN A 124 2.35 -0.34 16.98
C ASN A 124 3.12 0.80 17.66
N PRO A 125 3.22 0.89 19.01
CA PRO A 125 4.02 1.92 19.66
C PRO A 125 5.50 1.88 19.29
N SER A 126 6.00 0.73 18.84
CA SER A 126 7.41 0.58 18.42
C SER A 126 7.67 1.01 16.98
N PHE A 127 6.62 1.18 16.16
CA PHE A 127 6.75 1.57 14.76
C PHE A 127 7.25 3.00 14.61
N ASP A 128 8.49 3.15 14.12
CA ASP A 128 9.20 4.42 14.13
C ASP A 128 9.93 4.70 12.80
N PRO A 129 9.20 5.14 11.76
CA PRO A 129 9.80 5.58 10.52
C PRO A 129 10.49 6.94 10.67
N LYS A 130 11.75 7.04 10.24
CA LYS A 130 12.61 8.22 10.34
C LYS A 130 13.24 8.56 9.00
N TYR A 131 13.24 9.84 8.63
CA TYR A 131 13.93 10.33 7.45
C TYR A 131 15.36 10.76 7.79
N MET A 132 16.31 10.29 7.01
CA MET A 132 17.70 10.76 7.04
C MET A 132 17.97 11.58 5.78
N PHE A 133 18.40 12.82 6.00
CA PHE A 133 18.77 13.71 4.91
C PHE A 133 20.10 13.27 4.27
N ALA A 134 20.21 13.50 2.96
CA ALA A 134 21.45 13.28 2.24
C ALA A 134 22.57 14.16 2.81
N THR A 135 23.80 13.63 2.81
CA THR A 135 25.03 14.34 3.14
C THR A 135 26.02 14.17 1.98
N ASP A 136 27.21 14.75 2.09
CA ASP A 136 28.26 14.62 1.07
C ASP A 136 28.66 13.17 0.76
N SER A 137 28.39 12.25 1.70
CA SER A 137 28.80 10.85 1.59
C SER A 137 27.66 9.83 1.69
N THR A 138 26.42 10.27 1.94
CA THR A 138 25.27 9.39 2.11
C THR A 138 24.07 9.92 1.34
N CYS A 139 23.32 9.03 0.67
CA CYS A 139 22.04 9.37 0.05
C CYS A 139 20.95 9.58 1.12
N SER A 140 19.84 10.23 0.73
CA SER A 140 18.64 10.27 1.55
C SER A 140 18.06 8.87 1.72
N LYS A 141 17.49 8.58 2.89
CA LYS A 141 16.84 7.31 3.17
C LYS A 141 15.79 7.42 4.26
N ILE A 142 14.84 6.49 4.24
CA ILE A 142 13.90 6.28 5.34
C ILE A 142 14.35 5.04 6.10
N MET A 143 14.59 5.20 7.39
CA MET A 143 14.82 4.09 8.30
C MET A 143 13.50 3.69 8.92
N ILE A 144 13.17 2.40 8.86
CA ILE A 144 11.97 1.83 9.47
C ILE A 144 12.40 0.79 10.49
N GLY A 145 11.94 0.96 11.73
CA GLY A 145 12.13 -0.01 12.79
C GLY A 145 10.84 -0.27 13.52
N PHE A 146 10.62 -1.52 13.94
CA PHE A 146 9.51 -1.92 14.79
C PHE A 146 9.80 -3.24 15.49
N ASP A 147 9.07 -3.48 16.56
CA ASP A 147 9.03 -4.76 17.24
C ASP A 147 7.81 -5.56 16.80
N PHE A 148 7.94 -6.87 16.69
CA PHE A 148 6.78 -7.75 16.55
C PHE A 148 6.04 -7.86 17.89
N ASP A 149 4.73 -8.12 17.81
CA ASP A 149 3.92 -8.31 19.00
C ASP A 149 4.54 -9.40 19.91
N ARG A 150 4.52 -9.15 21.21
CA ARG A 150 5.06 -10.07 22.22
C ARG A 150 4.35 -11.43 22.27
N LEU A 151 3.12 -11.49 21.77
CA LEU A 151 2.33 -12.70 21.69
C LEU A 151 2.57 -13.48 20.38
N PHE A 152 3.39 -12.93 19.48
CA PHE A 152 3.75 -13.62 18.24
C PHE A 152 4.52 -14.91 18.54
N ASP A 153 3.94 -16.04 18.15
CA ASP A 153 4.56 -17.36 18.28
C ASP A 153 5.31 -17.70 16.97
N GLU A 154 6.63 -17.73 17.04
CA GLU A 154 7.47 -18.10 15.89
C GLU A 154 7.20 -19.55 15.40
N GLY A 155 6.64 -20.41 16.25
CA GLY A 155 6.22 -21.76 15.86
C GLY A 155 5.10 -21.77 14.82
N THR A 156 4.40 -20.64 14.64
CA THR A 156 3.34 -20.49 13.62
C THR A 156 3.86 -19.92 12.29
N MET A 157 5.14 -19.56 12.19
CA MET A 157 5.70 -19.03 10.94
C MET A 157 5.52 -20.03 9.80
N TYR A 158 5.01 -19.54 8.70
CA TYR A 158 4.78 -20.31 7.49
C TYR A 158 5.19 -19.50 6.26
N MET A 159 5.79 -20.19 5.31
CA MET A 159 6.27 -19.62 4.06
C MET A 159 5.40 -20.16 2.92
N VAL A 160 4.88 -19.26 2.10
CA VAL A 160 4.22 -19.57 0.83
C VAL A 160 5.19 -19.27 -0.28
N THR A 161 5.50 -20.27 -1.09
CA THR A 161 6.43 -20.12 -2.22
C THR A 161 5.73 -19.56 -3.46
N PRO A 162 6.45 -18.94 -4.40
CA PRO A 162 5.89 -18.51 -5.69
C PRO A 162 5.23 -19.65 -6.48
N GLU A 163 5.73 -20.88 -6.35
CA GLU A 163 5.15 -22.05 -6.99
C GLU A 163 3.78 -22.41 -6.41
N GLU A 164 3.63 -22.34 -5.08
CA GLU A 164 2.34 -22.55 -4.40
C GLU A 164 1.35 -21.41 -4.66
N ALA A 165 1.85 -20.17 -4.74
CA ALA A 165 1.04 -18.97 -4.92
C ALA A 165 0.65 -18.73 -6.39
N GLY A 166 1.41 -19.27 -7.36
CA GLY A 166 1.25 -18.98 -8.78
C GLY A 166 1.73 -17.58 -9.21
N ILE A 167 2.34 -16.82 -8.29
CA ILE A 167 2.95 -15.50 -8.55
C ILE A 167 4.24 -15.36 -7.77
N ASN A 168 5.14 -14.47 -8.25
CA ASN A 168 6.25 -13.97 -7.46
C ASN A 168 5.78 -12.76 -6.66
N PHE A 169 5.86 -12.82 -5.32
CA PHE A 169 5.38 -11.73 -4.47
C PHE A 169 6.18 -10.43 -4.61
N ASN A 170 7.40 -10.49 -5.18
CA ASN A 170 8.16 -9.29 -5.52
C ASN A 170 7.55 -8.49 -6.69
N ASP A 171 6.67 -9.13 -7.49
CA ASP A 171 5.98 -8.49 -8.61
C ASP A 171 4.63 -7.87 -8.20
N LEU A 172 4.33 -7.86 -6.89
CA LEU A 172 3.10 -7.31 -6.33
C LEU A 172 3.29 -5.82 -6.04
N ASP A 173 2.95 -5.00 -7.03
CA ASP A 173 3.01 -3.55 -6.89
C ASP A 173 1.83 -3.01 -6.06
N GLY A 174 2.11 -1.99 -5.25
CA GLY A 174 1.09 -1.25 -4.49
C GLY A 174 0.28 -0.33 -5.39
N LEU A 175 -0.90 0.08 -4.92
CA LEU A 175 -1.63 1.16 -5.54
C LEU A 175 -0.84 2.47 -5.40
N ILE A 176 -0.74 3.19 -6.51
CA ILE A 176 -0.15 4.53 -6.56
C ILE A 176 -1.30 5.52 -6.63
N ASP A 177 -1.38 6.41 -5.64
CA ASP A 177 -2.39 7.46 -5.60
C ASP A 177 -2.14 8.48 -6.72
N VAL A 178 -3.18 8.80 -7.48
CA VAL A 178 -3.14 9.75 -8.60
C VAL A 178 -4.11 10.89 -8.33
N ASN A 179 -3.59 12.11 -8.35
CA ASN A 179 -4.37 13.33 -8.25
C ASN A 179 -4.79 13.82 -9.64
N PHE A 180 -6.04 14.23 -9.78
CA PHE A 180 -6.54 14.93 -10.96
C PHE A 180 -6.44 16.44 -10.71
N ALA A 181 -5.31 17.02 -11.12
CA ALA A 181 -5.07 18.46 -10.95
C ALA A 181 -5.63 19.27 -12.12
N ASP A 182 -5.95 20.53 -11.86
CA ASP A 182 -6.40 21.52 -12.86
C ASP A 182 -7.61 21.07 -13.70
N LEU A 183 -8.55 20.36 -13.09
CA LEU A 183 -9.74 19.89 -13.80
C LEU A 183 -10.55 21.07 -14.35
N THR A 184 -10.76 21.06 -15.65
CA THR A 184 -11.56 22.06 -16.38
C THR A 184 -12.58 21.38 -17.26
N GLN A 185 -13.78 21.94 -17.31
CA GLN A 185 -14.84 21.47 -18.22
C GLN A 185 -14.77 22.26 -19.54
N VAL A 186 -14.87 21.55 -20.65
CA VAL A 186 -14.90 22.14 -21.98
C VAL A 186 -16.26 21.82 -22.62
N ALA A 187 -17.17 22.76 -22.55
CA ALA A 187 -18.56 22.59 -22.92
C ALA A 187 -19.20 21.36 -22.21
N ASN A 188 -20.37 20.88 -22.67
CA ASN A 188 -21.05 19.74 -22.07
C ASN A 188 -20.57 18.39 -22.63
N THR A 189 -19.32 18.28 -23.05
CA THR A 189 -18.81 17.11 -23.78
C THR A 189 -17.48 16.56 -23.31
N SER A 190 -16.71 17.33 -22.55
CA SER A 190 -15.41 16.85 -22.10
C SER A 190 -14.90 17.52 -20.83
N VAL A 191 -14.01 16.84 -20.15
CA VAL A 191 -13.18 17.37 -19.06
C VAL A 191 -11.72 17.22 -19.40
N THR A 192 -10.92 18.22 -19.02
CA THR A 192 -9.47 18.21 -19.18
C THR A 192 -8.83 18.32 -17.79
N PHE A 193 -7.79 17.54 -17.53
CA PHE A 193 -7.09 17.53 -16.25
C PHE A 193 -5.64 17.04 -16.42
N ASN A 194 -4.83 17.26 -15.40
CA ASN A 194 -3.51 16.67 -15.28
C ASN A 194 -3.59 15.45 -14.34
N ALA A 195 -3.14 14.28 -14.79
CA ALA A 195 -2.96 13.10 -13.94
C ALA A 195 -1.56 13.12 -13.33
N GLU A 196 -1.48 13.26 -12.02
CA GLU A 196 -0.24 13.47 -11.28
C GLU A 196 -0.13 12.48 -10.13
N PHE A 197 1.04 11.85 -9.97
CA PHE A 197 1.28 11.02 -8.80
C PHE A 197 1.31 11.84 -7.51
N ASP A 198 0.74 11.31 -6.44
CA ASP A 198 0.69 11.98 -5.14
C ASP A 198 2.07 12.17 -4.47
N TYR A 199 3.11 11.47 -4.93
CA TYR A 199 4.46 11.59 -4.40
C TYR A 199 5.36 12.63 -5.12
N GLY A 200 4.83 13.35 -6.09
CA GLY A 200 5.50 14.49 -6.73
C GLY A 200 5.56 15.73 -5.84
N THR A 201 6.14 16.81 -6.35
CA THR A 201 6.12 18.12 -5.70
C THR A 201 5.26 19.10 -6.48
N ALA A 202 4.70 20.12 -5.82
CA ALA A 202 3.91 21.14 -6.47
C ALA A 202 4.68 21.90 -7.59
N TYR A 203 6.02 21.96 -7.50
CA TYR A 203 6.87 22.61 -8.50
C TYR A 203 7.31 21.70 -9.64
N ASN A 204 7.33 20.39 -9.39
CA ASN A 204 7.69 19.39 -10.38
C ASN A 204 6.83 18.13 -10.14
N PRO A 205 5.55 18.19 -10.52
CA PRO A 205 4.66 17.05 -10.38
C PRO A 205 5.12 15.92 -11.32
N ILE A 206 5.09 14.69 -10.82
CA ILE A 206 5.37 13.52 -11.64
C ILE A 206 4.07 13.14 -12.34
N LYS A 207 4.10 13.11 -13.68
CA LYS A 207 2.92 12.91 -14.50
C LYS A 207 2.69 11.42 -14.80
N LEU A 208 1.44 10.97 -14.65
CA LEU A 208 1.01 9.66 -15.14
C LEU A 208 0.69 9.76 -16.64
N LYS A 209 1.38 8.98 -17.44
CA LYS A 209 1.30 9.01 -18.91
C LYS A 209 0.67 7.73 -19.48
N GLY A 210 0.18 7.82 -20.71
CA GLY A 210 -0.25 6.67 -21.49
C GLY A 210 -1.57 6.04 -21.04
N LEU A 211 -2.45 6.79 -20.35
CA LEU A 211 -3.80 6.33 -20.07
C LEU A 211 -4.66 6.39 -21.34
N VAL A 212 -5.53 5.41 -21.48
CA VAL A 212 -6.52 5.29 -22.57
C VAL A 212 -7.94 5.27 -22.02
N ALA A 213 -8.94 5.36 -22.89
CA ALA A 213 -10.35 5.47 -22.45
C ALA A 213 -10.82 4.32 -21.54
N SER A 214 -10.28 3.09 -21.73
CA SER A 214 -10.58 1.94 -20.88
C SER A 214 -9.97 2.00 -19.49
N ASP A 215 -9.03 2.92 -19.25
CA ASP A 215 -8.39 3.12 -17.96
C ASP A 215 -9.17 4.10 -17.06
N PHE A 216 -10.33 4.56 -17.52
CA PHE A 216 -11.19 5.47 -16.78
C PHE A 216 -12.60 4.92 -16.61
N GLU A 217 -13.20 5.19 -15.47
CA GLU A 217 -14.61 4.96 -15.18
C GLU A 217 -15.28 6.28 -14.82
N LEU A 218 -16.53 6.45 -15.30
CA LEU A 218 -17.33 7.61 -15.00
C LEU A 218 -18.63 7.17 -14.34
N TYR A 219 -18.91 7.74 -13.17
CA TYR A 219 -20.11 7.48 -12.41
C TYR A 219 -20.92 8.77 -12.21
N ASN A 220 -22.19 8.72 -12.55
CA ASN A 220 -23.13 9.81 -12.31
C ASN A 220 -23.73 9.66 -10.91
N ASN A 221 -23.33 10.52 -10.00
CA ASN A 221 -23.77 10.49 -8.60
C ASN A 221 -25.25 10.90 -8.44
N THR A 222 -25.77 11.70 -9.37
CA THR A 222 -27.17 12.18 -9.34
C THR A 222 -28.14 11.08 -9.72
N THR A 223 -27.84 10.32 -10.75
CA THR A 223 -28.68 9.21 -11.24
C THR A 223 -28.28 7.85 -10.66
N SER A 224 -27.14 7.78 -9.98
CA SER A 224 -26.52 6.55 -9.44
C SER A 224 -26.27 5.51 -10.54
N SER A 225 -25.71 5.93 -11.66
CA SER A 225 -25.42 5.08 -12.82
C SER A 225 -24.03 5.28 -13.37
N SER A 226 -23.42 4.20 -13.90
CA SER A 226 -22.18 4.29 -14.67
C SER A 226 -22.48 4.88 -16.05
N GLU A 227 -21.63 5.78 -16.51
CA GLU A 227 -21.75 6.45 -17.80
C GLU A 227 -20.63 6.00 -18.75
N THR A 228 -20.90 6.11 -20.04
CA THR A 228 -19.94 5.67 -21.06
C THR A 228 -18.98 6.79 -21.43
N ILE A 229 -17.69 6.53 -21.34
CA ILE A 229 -16.61 7.38 -21.86
C ILE A 229 -16.49 7.13 -23.36
N ALA A 230 -16.67 8.18 -24.15
CA ALA A 230 -16.58 8.09 -25.60
C ALA A 230 -15.13 7.98 -26.10
N SER A 231 -14.22 8.75 -25.49
CA SER A 231 -12.78 8.68 -25.76
C SER A 231 -11.99 9.36 -24.65
N ALA A 232 -10.72 8.97 -24.51
CA ALA A 232 -9.73 9.69 -23.75
C ALA A 232 -8.45 9.84 -24.57
N SER A 233 -7.81 10.99 -24.50
CA SER A 233 -6.57 11.27 -25.21
C SER A 233 -5.63 12.12 -24.36
N GLU A 234 -4.33 11.78 -24.41
CA GLU A 234 -3.27 12.62 -23.84
C GLU A 234 -2.98 13.78 -24.78
N ASN A 235 -2.93 15.00 -24.23
CA ASN A 235 -2.79 16.25 -24.97
C ASN A 235 -1.31 16.60 -25.20
N LEU A 236 -0.63 15.90 -26.10
CA LEU A 236 0.77 16.17 -26.42
C LEU A 236 0.99 17.59 -27.01
N PRO A 237 2.06 18.31 -26.64
CA PRO A 237 3.24 17.85 -25.90
C PRO A 237 3.10 17.97 -24.36
N LEU A 238 1.92 18.22 -23.81
CA LEU A 238 1.66 18.32 -22.37
C LEU A 238 1.47 16.92 -21.79
N GLU A 239 2.56 16.21 -21.55
CA GLU A 239 2.54 14.88 -20.97
C GLU A 239 1.73 14.81 -19.67
N GLY A 240 0.90 13.75 -19.51
CA GLY A 240 0.01 13.56 -18.35
C GLY A 240 -1.19 14.50 -18.31
N ASN A 241 -1.39 15.33 -19.33
CA ASN A 241 -2.62 16.11 -19.48
C ASN A 241 -3.59 15.37 -20.39
N TYR A 242 -4.80 15.13 -19.90
CA TYR A 242 -5.81 14.32 -20.59
C TYR A 242 -7.06 15.12 -20.89
N THR A 243 -7.67 14.81 -22.04
CA THR A 243 -9.05 15.18 -22.36
C THR A 243 -9.87 13.91 -22.42
N VAL A 244 -10.88 13.81 -21.54
CA VAL A 244 -11.86 12.71 -21.50
C VAL A 244 -13.20 13.21 -22.03
N ASN A 245 -13.71 12.55 -23.07
CA ASN A 245 -14.95 12.93 -23.75
C ASN A 245 -16.09 12.00 -23.33
N PHE A 246 -17.19 12.58 -22.89
CA PHE A 246 -18.45 11.92 -22.56
C PHE A 246 -19.60 12.92 -22.59
N ALA A 247 -20.84 12.45 -22.71
CA ALA A 247 -22.01 13.32 -22.63
C ALA A 247 -22.39 13.51 -21.16
N PHE A 248 -22.50 14.77 -20.71
CA PHE A 248 -22.99 15.06 -19.37
C PHE A 248 -24.18 16.02 -19.38
N VAL A 249 -24.97 15.96 -18.32
CA VAL A 249 -26.15 16.79 -18.10
C VAL A 249 -25.77 17.91 -17.13
N SER A 250 -26.08 19.14 -17.49
CA SER A 250 -25.80 20.33 -16.65
C SER A 250 -26.41 20.18 -15.26
N ALA A 251 -25.71 20.61 -14.24
CA ALA A 251 -26.06 20.54 -12.83
C ALA A 251 -26.07 19.14 -12.19
N GLU A 252 -25.71 18.09 -12.92
CA GLU A 252 -25.48 16.76 -12.33
C GLU A 252 -24.05 16.63 -11.81
N SER A 253 -23.88 15.76 -10.80
CA SER A 253 -22.59 15.46 -10.18
C SER A 253 -22.02 14.15 -10.74
N TYR A 254 -20.75 14.18 -11.10
CA TYR A 254 -20.03 13.04 -11.66
C TYR A 254 -18.76 12.75 -10.87
N THR A 255 -18.40 11.48 -10.77
CA THR A 255 -17.10 11.04 -10.30
C THR A 255 -16.38 10.36 -11.45
N LEU A 256 -15.21 10.87 -11.80
CA LEU A 256 -14.28 10.27 -12.75
C LEU A 256 -13.18 9.58 -11.94
N SER A 257 -12.97 8.29 -12.18
CA SER A 257 -11.97 7.47 -11.48
C SER A 257 -11.05 6.74 -12.47
N ILE A 258 -9.88 6.33 -11.99
CA ILE A 258 -8.96 5.46 -12.73
C ILE A 258 -9.32 4.01 -12.40
N SER A 259 -9.51 3.18 -13.43
CA SER A 259 -9.78 1.75 -13.31
C SER A 259 -8.59 0.87 -13.72
N LYS A 260 -7.44 1.49 -13.97
CA LYS A 260 -6.21 0.80 -14.33
C LYS A 260 -5.56 0.16 -13.12
N ASP A 261 -5.23 -1.13 -13.23
CA ASP A 261 -4.52 -1.86 -12.16
C ASP A 261 -3.25 -1.12 -11.71
N GLY A 262 -3.03 -1.06 -10.40
CA GLY A 262 -1.87 -0.41 -9.78
C GLY A 262 -2.04 1.09 -9.53
N TYR A 263 -3.17 1.69 -9.92
CA TYR A 263 -3.45 3.11 -9.68
C TYR A 263 -4.77 3.31 -8.97
N ASP A 264 -4.82 4.32 -8.10
CA ASP A 264 -6.03 4.74 -7.39
C ASP A 264 -6.16 6.26 -7.49
N GLY A 265 -7.25 6.74 -8.03
CA GLY A 265 -7.49 8.16 -8.17
C GLY A 265 -8.90 8.45 -8.61
N GLU A 266 -9.51 9.44 -7.97
CA GLU A 266 -10.84 9.90 -8.33
C GLU A 266 -10.99 11.42 -8.19
N VAL A 267 -11.89 11.99 -8.95
CA VAL A 267 -12.29 13.38 -8.82
C VAL A 267 -13.80 13.51 -9.02
N THR A 268 -14.43 14.24 -8.11
CA THR A 268 -15.85 14.57 -8.23
C THR A 268 -16.01 16.01 -8.70
N PHE A 269 -16.89 16.23 -9.68
CA PHE A 269 -17.21 17.55 -10.22
C PHE A 269 -18.68 17.67 -10.55
N THR A 270 -19.18 18.90 -10.61
CA THR A 270 -20.56 19.19 -11.05
C THR A 270 -20.49 19.74 -12.45
N ALA A 271 -21.27 19.17 -13.37
CA ALA A 271 -21.37 19.64 -14.76
C ALA A 271 -21.99 21.03 -14.83
N SER A 272 -21.34 21.93 -15.54
CA SER A 272 -21.75 23.35 -15.67
C SER A 272 -22.50 23.62 -16.97
#